data_39dfc68a5abd43fa6f777da017af64ea
#
_entry.id   39dfc68a5abd43fa6f777da017af64ea
#
_cell.length_a   1.000
_cell.length_b   1.000
_cell.length_c   1.000
_cell.angle_alpha   90.00
_cell.angle_beta   90.00
_cell.angle_gamma   90.00
#
_symmetry.space_group_name_H-M   'P 1'
#
loop_
_entity.id
_entity.type
_entity.pdbx_description
1 polymer ?
#
loop_
_entity_poly.entity_id
_entity_poly.type
_entity_poly.pdbx_seq_one_letter_code
_entity_poly.pdbx_strand_id
1 'polypeptide(L)'
;MVVTNPESNMNNGVDMPPWEELCRRKIITGFGMDGFGHDVPTVWRIGNALYKYKTRDINSGWIQLPEMIFEGNAQIASTIFETKIGKLQKGYQADVIVVDYQPPTPLDETTVNAHLLFGTGGKDTVTTMCNGRLLMKDRRMLTADEEKIEAESRKQAEKLWRHCNMIRTGGEAV
;
A
#
# COMPACT_ATOMS: atom_id res chain seq x y z
N MET A 1 4.85 2.17 17.94
CA MET A 1 4.74 1.90 16.48
C MET A 1 3.85 2.96 15.86
N VAL A 2 4.15 3.40 14.66
CA VAL A 2 3.41 4.45 13.91
C VAL A 2 3.20 3.96 12.49
N VAL A 3 2.02 4.22 11.89
CA VAL A 3 1.78 4.05 10.46
C VAL A 3 1.52 5.43 9.86
N THR A 4 2.18 5.75 8.75
CA THR A 4 1.99 6.99 8.00
C THR A 4 1.30 6.70 6.68
N ASN A 5 0.39 7.61 6.27
CA ASN A 5 -0.40 7.47 5.05
C ASN A 5 -0.14 8.67 4.12
N PRO A 6 0.97 8.70 3.36
CA PRO A 6 1.42 9.91 2.64
C PRO A 6 0.38 10.49 1.68
N GLU A 7 -0.27 9.64 0.90
CA GLU A 7 -1.28 10.06 -0.07
C GLU A 7 -2.50 10.69 0.61
N SER A 8 -3.02 10.03 1.64
CA SER A 8 -4.13 10.54 2.44
C SER A 8 -3.78 11.84 3.14
N ASN A 9 -2.60 11.91 3.77
CA ASN A 9 -2.14 13.11 4.43
C ASN A 9 -2.07 14.31 3.47
N MET A 10 -1.51 14.11 2.28
CA MET A 10 -1.46 15.15 1.24
C MET A 10 -2.85 15.60 0.81
N ASN A 11 -3.74 14.65 0.50
CA ASN A 11 -5.10 14.96 0.06
C ASN A 11 -5.89 15.75 1.11
N ASN A 12 -5.68 15.45 2.39
CA ASN A 12 -6.36 16.09 3.49
C ASN A 12 -5.65 17.35 4.02
N GLY A 13 -4.57 17.78 3.37
CA GLY A 13 -3.79 18.95 3.80
C GLY A 13 -3.09 18.77 5.14
N VAL A 14 -2.91 17.53 5.59
CA VAL A 14 -2.17 17.18 6.79
C VAL A 14 -0.68 17.12 6.46
N ASP A 15 0.15 17.68 7.33
CA ASP A 15 1.60 17.70 7.09
C ASP A 15 2.20 16.29 7.15
N MET A 16 3.38 16.17 6.56
CA MET A 16 4.20 14.98 6.61
C MET A 16 4.72 14.75 8.03
N PRO A 17 4.64 13.53 8.57
CA PRO A 17 5.21 13.23 9.87
C PRO A 17 6.73 13.47 9.88
N PRO A 18 7.34 13.68 11.04
CA PRO A 18 8.78 13.93 11.16
C PRO A 18 9.56 12.61 11.05
N TRP A 19 9.63 12.05 9.84
CA TRP A 19 10.21 10.72 9.59
C TRP A 19 11.65 10.58 10.07
N GLU A 20 12.49 11.61 9.87
CA GLU A 20 13.87 11.61 10.36
C GLU A 20 13.95 11.47 11.89
N GLU A 21 13.07 12.17 12.59
CA GLU A 21 12.99 12.10 14.04
C GLU A 21 12.47 10.74 14.52
N LEU A 22 11.47 10.17 13.82
CA LEU A 22 10.97 8.84 14.12
C LEU A 22 12.07 7.78 13.92
N CYS A 23 12.83 7.86 12.83
CA CYS A 23 13.98 6.99 12.58
C CYS A 23 15.08 7.18 13.64
N ARG A 24 15.44 8.43 13.95
CA ARG A 24 16.44 8.74 14.97
C ARG A 24 16.07 8.19 16.35
N ARG A 25 14.79 8.22 16.70
CA ARG A 25 14.25 7.64 17.94
C ARG A 25 14.01 6.14 17.85
N LYS A 26 14.31 5.51 16.73
CA LYS A 26 14.08 4.07 16.50
C LYS A 26 12.61 3.67 16.72
N ILE A 27 11.69 4.57 16.39
CA ILE A 27 10.26 4.27 16.45
C ILE A 27 9.91 3.46 15.21
N ILE A 28 9.39 2.25 15.40
CA ILE A 28 8.94 1.40 14.31
C ILE A 28 7.86 2.14 13.53
N THR A 29 8.15 2.44 12.28
CA THR A 29 7.27 3.20 11.41
C THR A 29 6.95 2.37 10.16
N GLY A 30 5.68 2.29 9.82
CA GLY A 30 5.19 1.62 8.63
C GLY A 30 4.51 2.60 7.67
N PHE A 31 4.24 2.10 6.46
CA PHE A 31 3.50 2.78 5.41
C PHE A 31 2.08 2.20 5.30
N GLY A 32 1.08 3.08 5.28
CA GLY A 32 -0.30 2.74 5.05
C GLY A 32 -0.90 3.53 3.88
N MET A 33 -2.16 3.25 3.56
CA MET A 33 -2.87 3.81 2.41
C MET A 33 -4.16 4.54 2.82
N ASP A 34 -4.65 4.30 4.04
CA ASP A 34 -5.92 4.85 4.54
C ASP A 34 -7.09 4.47 3.61
N GLY A 35 -8.02 5.38 3.33
CA GLY A 35 -9.15 5.19 2.43
C GLY A 35 -8.87 5.40 0.95
N PHE A 36 -7.60 5.53 0.56
CA PHE A 36 -7.16 5.70 -0.83
C PHE A 36 -6.90 4.36 -1.53
N GLY A 37 -6.31 4.39 -2.72
CA GLY A 37 -6.04 3.20 -3.50
C GLY A 37 -5.14 2.19 -2.78
N HIS A 38 -5.31 0.89 -3.08
CA HIS A 38 -4.57 -0.20 -2.42
C HIS A 38 -3.31 -0.59 -3.21
N ASP A 39 -2.57 0.39 -3.72
CA ASP A 39 -1.36 0.21 -4.53
C ASP A 39 -0.12 0.70 -3.76
N VAL A 40 0.55 -0.20 -3.04
CA VAL A 40 1.75 0.10 -2.26
C VAL A 40 2.86 0.76 -3.10
N PRO A 41 3.23 0.30 -4.30
CA PRO A 41 4.18 1.00 -5.16
C PRO A 41 3.81 2.45 -5.47
N THR A 42 2.54 2.74 -5.72
CA THR A 42 2.07 4.12 -5.96
C THR A 42 2.22 4.98 -4.71
N VAL A 43 1.79 4.51 -3.55
CA VAL A 43 1.93 5.25 -2.30
C VAL A 43 3.40 5.46 -1.93
N TRP A 44 4.27 4.47 -2.20
CA TRP A 44 5.72 4.63 -2.04
C TRP A 44 6.27 5.73 -2.94
N ARG A 45 5.89 5.78 -4.23
CA ARG A 45 6.27 6.88 -5.15
C ARG A 45 5.87 8.25 -4.63
N ILE A 46 4.63 8.37 -4.17
CA ILE A 46 4.11 9.61 -3.57
C ILE A 46 4.94 9.99 -2.33
N GLY A 47 5.13 9.06 -1.41
CA GLY A 47 5.93 9.26 -0.21
C GLY A 47 7.38 9.66 -0.52
N ASN A 48 8.01 9.02 -1.52
CA ASN A 48 9.36 9.34 -1.97
C ASN A 48 9.46 10.77 -2.53
N ALA A 49 8.51 11.16 -3.38
CA ALA A 49 8.47 12.51 -3.94
C ALA A 49 8.23 13.56 -2.84
N LEU A 50 7.28 13.31 -1.94
CA LEU A 50 6.94 14.19 -0.84
C LEU A 50 8.12 14.38 0.12
N TYR A 51 8.83 13.30 0.46
CA TYR A 51 9.98 13.36 1.35
C TYR A 51 11.11 14.20 0.78
N LYS A 52 11.47 13.97 -0.49
CA LYS A 52 12.47 14.76 -1.22
C LYS A 52 12.06 16.24 -1.35
N TYR A 53 10.79 16.48 -1.65
CA TYR A 53 10.26 17.85 -1.75
C TYR A 53 10.37 18.61 -0.41
N LYS A 54 10.05 17.94 0.71
CA LYS A 54 10.10 18.56 2.04
C LYS A 54 11.53 18.79 2.52
N THR A 55 12.41 17.82 2.35
CA THR A 55 13.82 17.89 2.81
C THR A 55 14.70 18.72 1.89
N ARG A 56 14.29 18.94 0.62
CA ARG A 56 15.12 19.55 -0.43
C ARG A 56 16.41 18.77 -0.72
N ASP A 57 16.42 17.49 -0.41
CA ASP A 57 17.55 16.58 -0.63
C ASP A 57 17.12 15.43 -1.53
N ILE A 58 17.78 15.32 -2.70
CA ILE A 58 17.54 14.27 -3.69
C ILE A 58 17.85 12.85 -3.15
N ASN A 59 18.72 12.74 -2.16
CA ASN A 59 19.11 11.47 -1.56
C ASN A 59 18.20 11.01 -0.43
N SER A 60 17.32 11.89 0.07
CA SER A 60 16.40 11.55 1.15
C SER A 60 15.43 10.45 0.74
N GLY A 61 15.13 9.56 1.67
CA GLY A 61 14.10 8.52 1.51
C GLY A 61 14.57 7.22 0.88
N TRP A 62 15.76 7.14 0.26
CA TRP A 62 16.24 5.93 -0.42
C TRP A 62 16.42 4.72 0.52
N ILE A 63 16.80 4.95 1.77
CA ILE A 63 16.98 3.91 2.79
C ILE A 63 15.73 3.83 3.66
N GLN A 64 15.27 4.96 4.17
CA GLN A 64 14.21 5.04 5.18
C GLN A 64 12.86 4.51 4.68
N LEU A 65 12.48 4.82 3.42
CA LEU A 65 11.18 4.40 2.92
C LEU A 65 11.09 2.90 2.65
N PRO A 66 12.09 2.24 2.01
CA PRO A 66 12.12 0.78 1.94
C PRO A 66 12.10 0.11 3.32
N GLU A 67 12.86 0.61 4.30
CA GLU A 67 12.82 0.10 5.67
C GLU A 67 11.42 0.19 6.29
N MET A 68 10.72 1.31 6.11
CA MET A 68 9.34 1.47 6.59
C MET A 68 8.38 0.47 5.92
N ILE A 69 8.50 0.30 4.60
CA ILE A 69 7.60 -0.55 3.81
C ILE A 69 7.86 -2.03 4.08
N PHE A 70 9.11 -2.47 4.02
CA PHE A 70 9.43 -3.89 4.10
C PHE A 70 9.66 -4.37 5.54
N GLU A 71 10.42 -3.62 6.36
CA GLU A 71 10.73 -4.02 7.72
C GLU A 71 9.70 -3.48 8.73
N GLY A 72 9.34 -2.20 8.63
CA GLY A 72 8.41 -1.56 9.56
C GLY A 72 7.03 -2.19 9.51
N ASN A 73 6.45 -2.34 8.31
CA ASN A 73 5.15 -3.00 8.14
C ASN A 73 5.17 -4.44 8.62
N ALA A 74 6.24 -5.20 8.31
CA ALA A 74 6.38 -6.58 8.74
C ALA A 74 6.47 -6.71 10.28
N GLN A 75 7.20 -5.80 10.94
CA GLN A 75 7.28 -5.77 12.40
C GLN A 75 5.96 -5.42 13.06
N ILE A 76 5.25 -4.41 12.51
CA ILE A 76 3.93 -4.00 13.01
C ILE A 76 2.94 -5.16 12.86
N ALA A 77 2.87 -5.77 11.67
CA ALA A 77 1.99 -6.91 11.40
C ALA A 77 2.35 -8.11 12.30
N SER A 78 3.63 -8.43 12.45
CA SER A 78 4.08 -9.53 13.31
C SER A 78 3.69 -9.32 14.76
N THR A 79 3.70 -8.08 15.24
CA THR A 79 3.29 -7.74 16.61
C THR A 79 1.77 -7.85 16.79
N ILE A 80 0.99 -7.36 15.83
CA ILE A 80 -0.48 -7.36 15.90
C ILE A 80 -1.04 -8.78 15.79
N PHE A 81 -0.50 -9.58 14.87
CA PHE A 81 -0.96 -10.94 14.60
C PHE A 81 -0.23 -12.03 15.39
N GLU A 82 0.71 -11.64 16.26
CA GLU A 82 1.51 -12.54 17.10
C GLU A 82 2.18 -13.68 16.30
N THR A 83 2.63 -13.36 15.07
CA THR A 83 3.24 -14.33 14.17
C THR A 83 4.35 -13.70 13.34
N LYS A 84 5.25 -14.52 12.77
CA LYS A 84 6.37 -14.01 11.96
C LYS A 84 5.92 -13.78 10.53
N ILE A 85 5.98 -12.53 10.06
CA ILE A 85 5.57 -12.08 8.73
C ILE A 85 6.73 -11.34 8.05
N GLY A 86 6.76 -11.32 6.72
CA GLY A 86 7.61 -10.45 5.91
C GLY A 86 8.91 -11.04 5.41
N LYS A 87 9.16 -12.35 5.62
CA LYS A 87 10.36 -13.02 5.09
C LYS A 87 10.03 -14.36 4.44
N LEU A 88 10.68 -14.64 3.32
CA LEU A 88 10.68 -15.96 2.71
C LEU A 88 11.66 -16.88 3.44
N GLN A 89 11.27 -17.30 4.65
CA GLN A 89 12.11 -18.08 5.54
C GLN A 89 11.28 -19.11 6.31
N LYS A 90 11.88 -20.28 6.60
CA LYS A 90 11.22 -21.29 7.42
C LYS A 90 10.80 -20.72 8.78
N GLY A 91 9.54 -20.96 9.15
CA GLY A 91 8.93 -20.46 10.37
C GLY A 91 8.27 -19.08 10.26
N TYR A 92 8.28 -18.49 9.07
CA TYR A 92 7.47 -17.32 8.73
C TYR A 92 6.18 -17.71 8.03
N GLN A 93 5.17 -16.87 8.12
CA GLN A 93 3.94 -17.01 7.33
C GLN A 93 4.27 -16.94 5.85
N ALA A 94 3.60 -17.77 5.06
CA ALA A 94 3.74 -17.78 3.61
C ALA A 94 2.83 -16.71 2.98
N ASP A 95 3.21 -15.44 3.18
CA ASP A 95 2.60 -14.27 2.55
C ASP A 95 3.49 -13.85 1.39
N VAL A 96 3.03 -14.08 0.15
CA VAL A 96 3.84 -13.92 -1.04
C VAL A 96 3.01 -13.30 -2.16
N ILE A 97 3.61 -12.36 -2.88
CA ILE A 97 3.10 -11.90 -4.17
C ILE A 97 4.08 -12.26 -5.29
N VAL A 98 3.55 -12.51 -6.46
CA VAL A 98 4.34 -12.62 -7.70
C VAL A 98 3.99 -11.43 -8.58
N VAL A 99 5.00 -10.72 -9.01
CA VAL A 99 4.88 -9.52 -9.85
C VAL A 99 5.39 -9.85 -11.24
N ASP A 100 4.58 -9.59 -12.26
CA ASP A 100 4.94 -9.73 -13.67
C ASP A 100 5.68 -8.46 -14.11
N TYR A 101 7.00 -8.52 -14.04
CA TYR A 101 7.86 -7.39 -14.33
C TYR A 101 9.08 -7.81 -15.14
N GLN A 102 9.34 -7.10 -16.23
CA GLN A 102 10.53 -7.27 -17.02
C GLN A 102 11.45 -6.05 -16.86
N PRO A 103 12.55 -6.19 -16.13
CA PRO A 103 13.43 -5.07 -15.84
C PRO A 103 14.15 -4.59 -17.11
N PRO A 104 14.10 -3.28 -17.43
CA PRO A 104 14.82 -2.72 -18.60
C PRO A 104 16.31 -2.53 -18.36
N THR A 105 16.76 -2.67 -17.10
CA THR A 105 18.18 -2.56 -16.69
C THR A 105 18.50 -3.72 -15.73
N PRO A 106 19.77 -3.98 -15.40
CA PRO A 106 20.12 -5.05 -14.46
C PRO A 106 19.35 -4.95 -13.14
N LEU A 107 18.81 -6.08 -12.70
CA LEU A 107 18.07 -6.22 -11.44
C LEU A 107 18.94 -7.02 -10.46
N ASP A 108 19.40 -6.36 -9.42
CA ASP A 108 20.22 -6.91 -8.35
C ASP A 108 19.89 -6.27 -6.99
N GLU A 109 20.62 -6.61 -5.96
CA GLU A 109 20.42 -6.10 -4.59
C GLU A 109 20.57 -4.58 -4.46
N THR A 110 21.33 -3.93 -5.37
CA THR A 110 21.55 -2.48 -5.36
C THR A 110 20.48 -1.71 -6.13
N THR A 111 19.81 -2.35 -7.07
CA THR A 111 18.83 -1.72 -7.99
C THR A 111 17.39 -2.10 -7.71
N VAL A 112 17.13 -3.17 -6.97
CA VAL A 112 15.78 -3.72 -6.74
C VAL A 112 14.78 -2.69 -6.18
N ASN A 113 15.21 -1.83 -5.25
CA ASN A 113 14.33 -0.80 -4.70
C ASN A 113 13.92 0.24 -5.75
N ALA A 114 14.83 0.60 -6.66
CA ALA A 114 14.50 1.51 -7.76
C ALA A 114 13.54 0.86 -8.76
N HIS A 115 13.75 -0.42 -9.10
CA HIS A 115 12.84 -1.18 -9.96
C HIS A 115 11.44 -1.29 -9.35
N LEU A 116 11.32 -1.61 -8.07
CA LEU A 116 10.03 -1.66 -7.37
C LEU A 116 9.37 -0.29 -7.32
N LEU A 117 10.13 0.75 -6.99
CA LEU A 117 9.61 2.12 -6.85
C LEU A 117 9.12 2.71 -8.18
N PHE A 118 9.89 2.57 -9.26
CA PHE A 118 9.62 3.25 -10.52
C PHE A 118 9.06 2.34 -11.61
N GLY A 119 9.31 1.04 -11.53
CA GLY A 119 9.01 0.08 -12.58
C GLY A 119 7.75 -0.75 -12.35
N THR A 120 7.24 -0.83 -11.11
CA THR A 120 6.10 -1.68 -10.78
C THR A 120 4.89 -0.88 -10.28
N GLY A 121 3.72 -1.52 -10.35
CA GLY A 121 2.46 -1.05 -9.76
C GLY A 121 1.64 -2.24 -9.26
N GLY A 122 0.59 -1.99 -8.50
CA GLY A 122 -0.29 -3.04 -7.98
C GLY A 122 -0.89 -3.91 -9.09
N LYS A 123 -1.17 -3.33 -10.26
CA LYS A 123 -1.66 -4.04 -11.46
C LYS A 123 -0.72 -5.13 -12.00
N ASP A 124 0.56 -5.04 -11.66
CA ASP A 124 1.57 -6.00 -12.12
C ASP A 124 1.62 -7.25 -11.24
N THR A 125 0.90 -7.27 -10.12
CA THR A 125 0.74 -8.46 -9.29
C THR A 125 -0.13 -9.49 -9.99
N VAL A 126 0.41 -10.68 -10.22
CA VAL A 126 -0.28 -11.78 -10.92
C VAL A 126 -0.74 -12.90 -9.99
N THR A 127 -0.09 -13.04 -8.84
CA THR A 127 -0.42 -14.05 -7.84
C THR A 127 -0.31 -13.45 -6.44
N THR A 128 -1.25 -13.81 -5.57
CA THR A 128 -1.24 -13.42 -4.15
C THR A 128 -1.52 -14.63 -3.29
N MET A 129 -0.65 -14.86 -2.33
CA MET A 129 -0.79 -15.88 -1.29
C MET A 129 -0.78 -15.20 0.08
N CYS A 130 -1.66 -15.60 0.96
CA CYS A 130 -1.71 -15.17 2.35
C CYS A 130 -1.82 -16.37 3.27
N ASN A 131 -0.95 -16.45 4.24
CA ASN A 131 -0.87 -17.57 5.19
C ASN A 131 -0.87 -18.96 4.49
N GLY A 132 -0.12 -19.08 3.39
CA GLY A 132 -0.04 -20.31 2.60
C GLY A 132 -1.26 -20.61 1.71
N ARG A 133 -2.29 -19.78 1.74
CA ARG A 133 -3.49 -19.91 0.91
C ARG A 133 -3.40 -18.99 -0.30
N LEU A 134 -3.55 -19.55 -1.50
CA LEU A 134 -3.69 -18.77 -2.72
C LEU A 134 -5.03 -18.02 -2.70
N LEU A 135 -4.96 -16.70 -2.81
CA LEU A 135 -6.11 -15.82 -2.90
C LEU A 135 -6.39 -15.40 -4.35
N MET A 136 -5.32 -15.15 -5.11
CA MET A 136 -5.36 -14.78 -6.53
C MET A 136 -4.30 -15.54 -7.30
N LYS A 137 -4.60 -15.97 -8.50
CA LYS A 137 -3.66 -16.59 -9.46
C LYS A 137 -3.99 -16.11 -10.87
N ASP A 138 -2.95 -15.79 -11.63
CA ASP A 138 -3.07 -15.28 -13.02
C ASP A 138 -4.07 -14.12 -13.12
N ARG A 139 -4.02 -13.18 -12.15
CA ARG A 139 -4.92 -12.03 -11.99
C ARG A 139 -6.39 -12.39 -11.78
N ARG A 140 -6.70 -13.61 -11.36
CA ARG A 140 -8.08 -14.06 -11.06
C ARG A 140 -8.20 -14.37 -9.59
N MET A 141 -9.18 -13.79 -8.92
CA MET A 141 -9.50 -14.13 -7.54
C MET A 141 -10.02 -15.57 -7.45
N LEU A 142 -9.48 -16.32 -6.50
CA LEU A 142 -9.88 -17.70 -6.24
C LEU A 142 -10.89 -17.83 -5.09
N THR A 143 -11.04 -16.77 -4.31
CA THR A 143 -11.80 -16.76 -3.04
C THR A 143 -13.02 -15.86 -3.08
N ALA A 144 -13.23 -15.14 -4.19
CA ALA A 144 -14.34 -14.22 -4.36
C ALA A 144 -14.81 -14.21 -5.83
N ASP A 145 -16.09 -13.99 -6.02
CA ASP A 145 -16.71 -13.73 -7.32
C ASP A 145 -16.71 -12.23 -7.56
N GLU A 146 -15.71 -11.74 -8.30
CA GLU A 146 -15.50 -10.31 -8.54
C GLU A 146 -16.66 -9.68 -9.30
N GLU A 147 -17.20 -10.35 -10.33
CA GLU A 147 -18.31 -9.85 -11.13
C GLU A 147 -19.57 -9.65 -10.29
N LYS A 148 -19.87 -10.62 -9.43
CA LYS A 148 -21.01 -10.54 -8.51
C LYS A 148 -20.82 -9.42 -7.47
N ILE A 149 -19.63 -9.32 -6.89
CA ILE A 149 -19.32 -8.27 -5.91
C ILE A 149 -19.44 -6.88 -6.53
N GLU A 150 -18.89 -6.68 -7.72
CA GLU A 150 -19.00 -5.41 -8.45
C GLU A 150 -20.43 -5.05 -8.79
N ALA A 151 -21.22 -6.02 -9.28
CA ALA A 151 -22.62 -5.80 -9.60
C ALA A 151 -23.44 -5.39 -8.36
N GLU A 152 -23.21 -6.05 -7.25
CA GLU A 152 -23.89 -5.73 -6.00
C GLU A 152 -23.42 -4.40 -5.40
N SER A 153 -22.13 -4.10 -5.48
CA SER A 153 -21.57 -2.79 -5.06
C SER A 153 -22.21 -1.64 -5.83
N ARG A 154 -22.38 -1.77 -7.15
CA ARG A 154 -23.05 -0.74 -7.96
C ARG A 154 -24.48 -0.49 -7.50
N LYS A 155 -25.25 -1.55 -7.19
CA LYS A 155 -26.62 -1.42 -6.66
C LYS A 155 -26.65 -0.69 -5.30
N GLN A 156 -25.71 -1.02 -4.41
CA GLN A 156 -25.65 -0.36 -3.11
C GLN A 156 -25.21 1.11 -3.26
N ALA A 157 -24.26 1.39 -4.14
CA ALA A 157 -23.82 2.74 -4.44
C ALA A 157 -24.98 3.61 -4.97
N GLU A 158 -25.81 3.10 -5.89
CA GLU A 158 -26.99 3.82 -6.38
C GLU A 158 -27.96 4.21 -5.25
N LYS A 159 -28.20 3.31 -4.27
CA LYS A 159 -29.04 3.60 -3.11
C LYS A 159 -28.42 4.69 -2.25
N LEU A 160 -27.12 4.59 -1.98
CA LEU A 160 -26.39 5.56 -1.18
C LEU A 160 -26.42 6.95 -1.83
N TRP A 161 -26.10 7.03 -3.11
CA TRP A 161 -26.09 8.32 -3.82
C TRP A 161 -27.47 8.96 -3.94
N ARG A 162 -28.53 8.16 -4.11
CA ARG A 162 -29.90 8.69 -4.04
C ARG A 162 -30.18 9.30 -2.66
N HIS A 163 -29.80 8.63 -1.58
CA HIS A 163 -29.97 9.16 -0.23
C HIS A 163 -29.14 10.43 0.02
N CYS A 164 -27.89 10.45 -0.37
CA CYS A 164 -27.03 11.62 -0.26
C CYS A 164 -27.59 12.83 -1.06
N ASN A 165 -28.10 12.57 -2.26
CA ASN A 165 -28.71 13.63 -3.08
C ASN A 165 -30.00 14.19 -2.41
N MET A 166 -30.86 13.35 -1.86
CA MET A 166 -32.03 13.83 -1.11
C MET A 166 -31.64 14.73 0.06
N ILE A 167 -30.59 14.36 0.82
CA ILE A 167 -30.11 15.22 1.91
C ILE A 167 -29.59 16.56 1.36
N ARG A 168 -28.83 16.53 0.27
CA ARG A 168 -28.22 17.73 -0.32
C ARG A 168 -29.25 18.69 -0.94
N THR A 169 -30.36 18.18 -1.48
CA THR A 169 -31.43 18.97 -2.11
C THR A 169 -32.56 19.33 -1.15
N GLY A 170 -32.44 19.07 0.16
CA GLY A 170 -33.50 19.34 1.15
C GLY A 170 -34.73 18.45 0.98
N GLY A 171 -34.59 17.29 0.33
CA GLY A 171 -35.71 16.35 0.12
C GLY A 171 -36.47 16.53 -1.19
N GLU A 172 -36.09 17.47 -2.05
CA GLU A 172 -36.64 17.57 -3.41
C GLU A 172 -36.03 16.49 -4.31
N ALA A 173 -36.89 15.65 -4.88
CA ALA A 173 -36.47 14.66 -5.88
C ALA A 173 -36.06 15.39 -7.17
N VAL A 174 -34.83 15.23 -7.62
CA VAL A 174 -34.34 15.66 -8.93
C VAL A 174 -34.54 14.51 -9.91
#